data_e5727d267fa1bf4649340a6a2bd1baf9
#
_entry.id   e5727d267fa1bf4649340a6a2bd1baf9
#
_cell.length_a   1.000
_cell.length_b   1.000
_cell.length_c   1.000
_cell.angle_alpha   90.00
_cell.angle_beta   90.00
_cell.angle_gamma   90.00
#
_symmetry.space_group_name_H-M   'P 1'
#
loop_
_entity.id
_entity.type
_entity.pdbx_description
1 polymer ?
#
loop_
_entity_poly.entity_id
_entity_poly.type
_entity_poly.pdbx_seq_one_letter_code
_entity_poly.pdbx_strand_id
1 'polypeptide(L)'
;VCSSDLAGGIDPFKSYSHMFTGDEPFKNNNEVIWGRISEEVKGYTQQSFPQYMGGYNGMGLTQKMIDAYRMEDGKTIEEAMAVGEYKEGPNDFTSGPRDFSDYHLNGNIWQMYANREMRFYACVGFNGCYWPATSTTDGSYRLQTVKYCMDGNAGKYAGTVGSDNYT
;
A
#
# COMPACT_ATOMS: atom_id res chain seq x y z
N VAL A 1 12.98 -13.75 -9.03
CA VAL A 1 11.84 -14.64 -8.76
C VAL A 1 12.13 -15.30 -7.42
N CYS A 2 11.36 -14.98 -6.38
CA CYS A 2 11.52 -15.62 -5.07
C CYS A 2 11.30 -17.13 -5.20
N SER A 3 12.15 -17.92 -4.58
CA SER A 3 12.10 -19.39 -4.67
C SER A 3 10.82 -20.00 -4.08
N SER A 4 10.11 -19.26 -3.24
CA SER A 4 8.79 -19.61 -2.71
C SER A 4 7.68 -19.62 -3.76
N ASP A 5 7.89 -18.93 -4.89
CA ASP A 5 6.88 -18.80 -5.94
C ASP A 5 6.84 -20.00 -6.89
N LEU A 6 7.86 -20.86 -6.85
CA LEU A 6 8.03 -21.93 -7.83
C LEU A 6 7.23 -23.20 -7.55
N ALA A 7 6.78 -23.40 -6.31
CA ALA A 7 6.08 -24.62 -5.91
C ALA A 7 4.56 -24.58 -6.10
N GLY A 8 3.97 -23.38 -6.27
CA GLY A 8 2.51 -23.19 -6.34
C GLY A 8 2.02 -22.25 -7.43
N GLY A 9 2.92 -21.84 -8.34
CA GLY A 9 2.66 -20.75 -9.28
C GLY A 9 3.16 -19.40 -8.75
N ILE A 10 3.33 -18.46 -9.66
CA ILE A 10 3.79 -17.11 -9.32
C ILE A 10 2.63 -16.35 -8.65
N ASP A 11 2.83 -15.90 -7.42
CA ASP A 11 1.97 -14.94 -6.77
C ASP A 11 2.51 -13.52 -7.03
N PRO A 12 1.85 -12.70 -7.86
CA PRO A 12 2.40 -11.40 -8.27
C PRO A 12 2.52 -10.42 -7.11
N PHE A 13 1.62 -10.47 -6.14
CA PHE A 13 1.66 -9.59 -4.98
C PHE A 13 2.82 -9.94 -4.06
N LYS A 14 2.93 -11.20 -3.65
CA LYS A 14 4.01 -11.69 -2.78
C LYS A 14 5.37 -11.50 -3.43
N SER A 15 5.51 -11.89 -4.70
CA SER A 15 6.77 -11.76 -5.43
C SER A 15 7.28 -10.33 -5.43
N TYR A 16 6.38 -9.36 -5.57
CA TYR A 16 6.75 -7.95 -5.57
C TYR A 16 6.97 -7.40 -4.17
N SER A 17 6.07 -7.66 -3.23
CA SER A 17 6.15 -7.11 -1.87
C SER A 17 7.38 -7.61 -1.11
N HIS A 18 7.69 -8.90 -1.19
CA HIS A 18 8.82 -9.50 -0.47
C HIS A 18 10.18 -8.92 -0.87
N MET A 19 10.31 -8.38 -2.10
CA MET A 19 11.53 -7.68 -2.52
C MET A 19 11.81 -6.42 -1.69
N PHE A 20 10.77 -5.77 -1.17
CA PHE A 20 10.86 -4.46 -0.54
C PHE A 20 10.55 -4.46 0.95
N THR A 21 9.83 -5.46 1.46
CA THR A 21 9.41 -5.52 2.87
C THR A 21 10.49 -6.06 3.80
N GLY A 22 11.54 -6.66 3.25
CA GLY A 22 12.59 -7.30 4.04
C GLY A 22 12.27 -8.75 4.45
N ASP A 23 11.15 -9.31 3.97
CA ASP A 23 10.80 -10.71 4.20
C ASP A 23 11.81 -11.65 3.52
N GLU A 24 12.37 -11.22 2.38
CA GLU A 24 13.50 -11.89 1.77
C GLU A 24 14.82 -11.24 2.23
N PRO A 25 15.72 -11.96 2.89
CA PRO A 25 17.01 -11.41 3.30
C PRO A 25 17.78 -10.85 2.11
N PHE A 26 18.39 -9.68 2.27
CA PHE A 26 19.15 -8.98 1.24
C PHE A 26 20.12 -9.89 0.45
N LYS A 27 20.80 -10.80 1.14
CA LYS A 27 21.75 -11.73 0.52
C LYS A 27 21.13 -12.77 -0.43
N ASN A 28 19.82 -13.00 -0.29
CA ASN A 28 19.08 -13.97 -1.08
C ASN A 28 18.21 -13.28 -2.14
N ASN A 29 18.09 -11.95 -2.09
CA ASN A 29 17.27 -11.18 -3.01
C ASN A 29 18.03 -10.97 -4.32
N ASN A 30 17.67 -11.74 -5.33
CA ASN A 30 18.32 -11.72 -6.65
C ASN A 30 18.08 -10.44 -7.47
N GLU A 31 17.13 -9.60 -7.06
CA GLU A 31 16.84 -8.31 -7.70
C GLU A 31 17.80 -7.22 -7.22
N VAL A 32 18.52 -7.45 -6.11
CA VAL A 32 19.45 -6.47 -5.58
C VAL A 32 20.80 -6.59 -6.27
N ILE A 33 21.10 -5.64 -7.14
CA ILE A 33 22.39 -5.53 -7.83
C ILE A 33 23.44 -4.84 -6.94
N TRP A 34 23.00 -3.83 -6.22
CA TRP A 34 23.85 -3.05 -5.30
C TRP A 34 23.01 -2.49 -4.16
N GLY A 35 23.58 -2.46 -2.98
CA GLY A 35 22.92 -1.91 -1.82
C GLY A 35 23.92 -1.33 -0.82
N ARG A 36 23.48 -0.32 -0.09
CA ARG A 36 24.21 0.28 1.02
C ARG A 36 23.50 -0.02 2.32
N ILE A 37 24.23 -0.57 3.29
CA ILE A 37 23.74 -0.65 4.66
C ILE A 37 23.79 0.76 5.25
N SER A 38 22.64 1.27 5.66
CA SER A 38 22.53 2.55 6.36
C SER A 38 22.18 2.28 7.82
N GLU A 39 22.80 3.03 8.73
CA GLU A 39 22.50 2.93 10.16
C GLU A 39 21.17 3.62 10.52
N GLU A 40 20.66 4.53 9.66
CA GLU A 40 19.46 5.30 9.94
C GLU A 40 18.49 5.37 8.77
N VAL A 41 17.67 4.35 8.59
CA VAL A 41 16.49 4.41 7.72
C VAL A 41 15.21 4.79 8.47
N LYS A 42 15.26 4.87 9.82
CA LYS A 42 14.09 5.13 10.66
C LYS A 42 13.38 6.41 10.28
N GLY A 43 14.09 7.51 10.11
CA GLY A 43 13.48 8.80 9.75
C GLY A 43 12.73 8.75 8.42
N TYR A 44 13.33 8.14 7.41
CA TYR A 44 12.69 7.96 6.10
C TYR A 44 11.44 7.07 6.19
N THR A 45 11.54 5.94 6.87
CA THR A 45 10.44 5.01 7.06
C THR A 45 9.27 5.66 7.80
N GLN A 46 9.55 6.44 8.86
CA GLN A 46 8.52 7.16 9.60
C GLN A 46 7.78 8.19 8.75
N GLN A 47 8.45 8.87 7.82
CA GLN A 47 7.77 9.79 6.90
C GLN A 47 6.84 9.08 5.92
N SER A 48 7.12 7.84 5.58
CA SER A 48 6.34 7.06 4.61
C SER A 48 5.14 6.33 5.24
N PHE A 49 5.16 6.13 6.55
CA PHE A 49 4.16 5.32 7.24
C PHE A 49 2.99 6.17 7.75
N PRO A 50 1.79 5.57 7.84
CA PRO A 50 0.66 6.19 8.52
C PRO A 50 0.99 6.53 9.97
N GLN A 51 0.45 7.62 10.47
CA GLN A 51 0.66 8.05 11.86
C GLN A 51 0.26 6.95 12.86
N TYR A 52 -0.86 6.30 12.61
CA TYR A 52 -1.34 5.19 13.43
C TYR A 52 -0.31 4.07 13.62
N MET A 53 0.56 3.87 12.62
CA MET A 53 1.64 2.88 12.63
C MET A 53 2.97 3.46 13.14
N GLY A 54 2.94 4.58 13.83
CA GLY A 54 4.14 5.27 14.32
C GLY A 54 4.86 6.10 13.26
N GLY A 55 4.21 6.36 12.15
CA GLY A 55 4.68 7.26 11.10
C GLY A 55 4.22 8.70 11.28
N TYR A 56 4.56 9.54 10.31
CA TYR A 56 4.22 10.96 10.31
C TYR A 56 3.37 11.40 9.12
N ASN A 57 3.00 10.51 8.22
CA ASN A 57 2.30 10.84 6.96
C ASN A 57 3.02 11.94 6.13
N GLY A 58 4.33 12.08 6.29
CA GLY A 58 5.08 13.21 5.73
C GLY A 58 5.37 13.07 4.23
N MET A 59 5.22 11.90 3.66
CA MET A 59 5.42 11.66 2.23
C MET A 59 4.14 11.17 1.59
N GLY A 60 3.59 11.99 0.71
CA GLY A 60 2.45 11.64 -0.14
C GLY A 60 2.89 11.40 -1.58
N LEU A 61 2.22 10.48 -2.25
CA LEU A 61 2.37 10.27 -3.68
C LEU A 61 1.56 11.31 -4.46
N THR A 62 2.12 11.80 -5.55
CA THR A 62 1.34 12.64 -6.47
C THR A 62 0.32 11.81 -7.22
N GLN A 63 -0.80 12.42 -7.61
CA GLN A 63 -1.82 11.74 -8.43
C GLN A 63 -1.21 11.16 -9.71
N LYS A 64 -0.31 11.90 -10.35
CA LYS A 64 0.41 11.42 -11.54
C LYS A 64 1.17 10.11 -11.32
N MET A 65 1.74 9.91 -10.12
CA MET A 65 2.43 8.66 -9.78
C MET A 65 1.42 7.52 -9.56
N ILE A 66 0.29 7.83 -8.95
CA ILE A 66 -0.81 6.87 -8.77
C ILE A 66 -1.37 6.43 -10.13
N ASP A 67 -1.55 7.35 -11.06
CA ASP A 67 -2.09 7.08 -12.40
C ASP A 67 -1.11 6.33 -13.31
N ALA A 68 0.18 6.33 -12.97
CA ALA A 68 1.18 5.53 -13.68
C ALA A 68 1.01 4.01 -13.48
N TYR A 69 0.37 3.59 -12.40
CA TYR A 69 -0.01 2.19 -12.22
C TYR A 69 -1.20 1.84 -13.12
N ARG A 70 -1.15 0.65 -13.71
CA ARG A 70 -2.22 0.17 -14.60
C ARG A 70 -3.38 -0.45 -13.83
N MET A 71 -4.47 -0.68 -14.54
CA MET A 71 -5.53 -1.56 -14.09
C MET A 71 -5.05 -3.02 -14.08
N GLU A 72 -5.75 -3.88 -13.36
CA GLU A 72 -5.43 -5.31 -13.25
C GLU A 72 -5.42 -6.04 -14.60
N ASP A 73 -6.25 -5.61 -15.53
CA ASP A 73 -6.33 -6.15 -16.88
C ASP A 73 -5.30 -5.53 -17.86
N GLY A 74 -4.44 -4.64 -17.35
CA GLY A 74 -3.37 -4.00 -18.11
C GLY A 74 -3.74 -2.69 -18.80
N LYS A 75 -5.00 -2.25 -18.74
CA LYS A 75 -5.41 -0.93 -19.27
C LYS A 75 -4.67 0.21 -18.58
N THR A 76 -4.44 1.27 -19.32
CA THR A 76 -4.07 2.56 -18.74
C THR A 76 -5.27 3.19 -18.03
N ILE A 77 -5.01 4.21 -17.23
CA ILE A 77 -6.10 4.95 -16.56
C ILE A 77 -7.02 5.62 -17.60
N GLU A 78 -6.46 6.18 -18.66
CA GLU A 78 -7.23 6.82 -19.73
C GLU A 78 -8.15 5.82 -20.44
N GLU A 79 -7.63 4.62 -20.72
CA GLU A 79 -8.42 3.55 -21.34
C GLU A 79 -9.55 3.08 -20.41
N ALA A 80 -9.27 2.93 -19.11
CA ALA A 80 -10.27 2.55 -18.12
C ALA A 80 -11.33 3.63 -17.90
N MET A 81 -10.94 4.90 -17.92
CA MET A 81 -11.89 6.04 -17.87
C MET A 81 -12.83 6.04 -19.07
N ALA A 82 -12.30 5.77 -20.26
CA ALA A 82 -13.11 5.76 -21.50
C ALA A 82 -14.21 4.70 -21.49
N VAL A 83 -14.03 3.60 -20.77
CA VAL A 83 -15.03 2.52 -20.62
C VAL A 83 -15.78 2.56 -19.29
N GLY A 84 -15.53 3.56 -18.44
CA GLY A 84 -16.21 3.74 -17.17
C GLY A 84 -15.77 2.81 -16.03
N GLU A 85 -14.64 2.13 -16.18
CA GLU A 85 -14.07 1.24 -15.16
C GLU A 85 -13.25 1.98 -14.10
N TYR A 86 -12.81 3.18 -14.40
CA TYR A 86 -12.09 4.05 -13.49
C TYR A 86 -12.80 5.39 -13.34
N LYS A 87 -12.93 5.87 -12.11
CA LYS A 87 -13.46 7.18 -11.79
C LYS A 87 -12.62 7.84 -10.71
N GLU A 88 -12.21 9.04 -10.99
CA GLU A 88 -11.44 9.87 -10.08
C GLU A 88 -12.29 10.40 -8.92
N GLY A 89 -11.66 10.48 -7.75
CA GLY A 89 -12.22 11.17 -6.60
C GLY A 89 -13.11 10.31 -5.69
N PRO A 90 -13.69 10.95 -4.66
CA PRO A 90 -14.35 10.26 -3.56
C PRO A 90 -15.84 9.97 -3.79
N ASN A 91 -16.33 10.11 -5.00
CA ASN A 91 -17.78 10.09 -5.25
C ASN A 91 -18.34 8.70 -5.57
N ASP A 92 -17.48 7.75 -5.91
CA ASP A 92 -17.88 6.39 -6.24
C ASP A 92 -17.10 5.39 -5.41
N PHE A 93 -17.83 4.42 -4.82
CA PHE A 93 -17.28 3.40 -3.93
C PHE A 93 -17.50 2.01 -4.49
N THR A 94 -16.59 1.10 -4.14
CA THR A 94 -16.72 -0.32 -4.45
C THR A 94 -17.80 -0.98 -3.58
N SER A 95 -18.38 -2.06 -4.08
CA SER A 95 -19.49 -2.72 -3.39
C SER A 95 -19.06 -3.77 -2.36
N GLY A 96 -17.89 -4.37 -2.47
CA GLY A 96 -17.50 -5.46 -1.57
C GLY A 96 -16.00 -5.63 -1.42
N PRO A 97 -15.56 -6.35 -0.37
CA PRO A 97 -14.17 -6.68 -0.17
C PRO A 97 -13.70 -7.73 -1.18
N ARG A 98 -12.39 -7.80 -1.37
CA ARG A 98 -11.73 -8.78 -2.21
C ARG A 98 -10.41 -9.21 -1.58
N ASP A 99 -10.20 -10.52 -1.50
CA ASP A 99 -8.95 -11.10 -1.04
C ASP A 99 -8.13 -11.59 -2.24
N PHE A 100 -6.84 -11.32 -2.21
CA PHE A 100 -5.89 -11.87 -3.18
C PHE A 100 -4.52 -12.01 -2.53
N SER A 101 -3.89 -13.17 -2.67
CA SER A 101 -2.68 -13.48 -1.94
C SER A 101 -2.91 -13.27 -0.42
N ASP A 102 -1.98 -12.63 0.27
CA ASP A 102 -2.12 -12.24 1.67
C ASP A 102 -2.67 -10.81 1.86
N TYR A 103 -3.15 -10.19 0.80
CA TYR A 103 -3.70 -8.85 0.84
C TYR A 103 -5.22 -8.89 0.90
N HIS A 104 -5.78 -8.09 1.80
CA HIS A 104 -7.21 -7.87 1.92
C HIS A 104 -7.56 -6.47 1.40
N LEU A 105 -8.32 -6.39 0.31
CA LEU A 105 -8.87 -5.15 -0.19
C LEU A 105 -10.25 -4.95 0.43
N ASN A 106 -10.41 -3.91 1.24
CA ASN A 106 -11.68 -3.60 1.87
C ASN A 106 -12.76 -3.25 0.82
N GLY A 107 -13.99 -3.53 1.15
CA GLY A 107 -15.12 -2.95 0.44
C GLY A 107 -15.31 -1.48 0.81
N ASN A 108 -16.16 -0.79 0.05
CA ASN A 108 -16.48 0.62 0.27
C ASN A 108 -15.24 1.55 0.24
N ILE A 109 -14.31 1.27 -0.64
CA ILE A 109 -13.17 2.13 -0.98
C ILE A 109 -13.49 2.94 -2.24
N TRP A 110 -12.77 4.03 -2.45
CA TRP A 110 -12.90 4.80 -3.69
C TRP A 110 -12.58 3.96 -4.91
N GLN A 111 -13.40 4.07 -5.95
CA GLN A 111 -13.25 3.24 -7.15
C GLN A 111 -11.90 3.43 -7.84
N MET A 112 -11.28 4.60 -7.72
CA MET A 112 -9.93 4.86 -8.25
C MET A 112 -8.85 3.93 -7.67
N TYR A 113 -9.09 3.30 -6.54
CA TYR A 113 -8.18 2.36 -5.90
C TYR A 113 -8.54 0.88 -6.17
N ALA A 114 -9.66 0.63 -6.82
CA ALA A 114 -10.12 -0.71 -7.13
C ALA A 114 -9.51 -1.23 -8.44
N ASN A 115 -9.41 -2.55 -8.55
CA ASN A 115 -8.99 -3.26 -9.76
C ASN A 115 -7.66 -2.76 -10.36
N ARG A 116 -6.75 -2.36 -9.48
CA ARG A 116 -5.40 -1.94 -9.87
C ARG A 116 -4.46 -3.15 -9.95
N GLU A 117 -3.37 -3.01 -10.67
CA GLU A 117 -2.33 -4.03 -10.71
C GLU A 117 -1.73 -4.29 -9.31
N MET A 118 -1.22 -5.50 -9.08
CA MET A 118 -0.74 -5.93 -7.75
C MET A 118 0.37 -5.06 -7.17
N ARG A 119 1.21 -4.47 -8.02
CA ARG A 119 2.26 -3.52 -7.59
C ARG A 119 1.70 -2.29 -6.92
N PHE A 120 0.52 -1.82 -7.34
CA PHE A 120 -0.15 -0.72 -6.69
C PHE A 120 -0.42 -1.04 -5.22
N TYR A 121 -1.05 -2.15 -4.93
CA TYR A 121 -1.39 -2.56 -3.57
C TYR A 121 -0.17 -2.88 -2.70
N ALA A 122 0.94 -3.28 -3.31
CA ALA A 122 2.19 -3.54 -2.60
C ALA A 122 2.96 -2.27 -2.22
N CYS A 123 2.74 -1.16 -2.94
CA CYS A 123 3.55 0.06 -2.79
C CYS A 123 2.78 1.27 -2.29
N VAL A 124 1.46 1.31 -2.47
CA VAL A 124 0.66 2.52 -2.25
C VAL A 124 -0.28 2.35 -1.07
N GLY A 125 -0.09 3.17 -0.05
CA GLY A 125 -1.07 3.35 1.01
C GLY A 125 -2.12 4.38 0.57
N PHE A 126 -3.40 4.03 0.70
CA PHE A 126 -4.53 4.88 0.33
C PHE A 126 -5.63 4.83 1.38
N ASN A 127 -6.56 5.78 1.32
CA ASN A 127 -7.66 5.81 2.28
C ASN A 127 -8.55 4.56 2.16
N GLY A 128 -8.68 3.85 3.27
CA GLY A 128 -9.39 2.57 3.33
C GLY A 128 -8.54 1.34 3.02
N CYS A 129 -7.24 1.49 2.76
CA CYS A 129 -6.37 0.34 2.52
C CYS A 129 -6.20 -0.50 3.80
N TYR A 130 -5.94 -1.77 3.58
CA TYR A 130 -5.59 -2.69 4.64
C TYR A 130 -4.08 -2.66 4.88
N TRP A 131 -3.69 -2.53 6.15
CA TRP A 131 -2.30 -2.56 6.54
C TRP A 131 -2.00 -3.84 7.31
N PRO A 132 -1.27 -4.77 6.75
CA PRO A 132 -1.07 -6.08 7.37
C PRO A 132 -0.22 -6.04 8.63
N ALA A 133 0.80 -5.17 8.71
CA ALA A 133 1.69 -4.98 9.86
C ALA A 133 2.02 -6.29 10.61
N THR A 134 2.47 -7.29 9.87
CA THR A 134 2.66 -8.67 10.37
C THR A 134 3.80 -8.82 11.36
N SER A 135 4.70 -7.83 11.42
CA SER A 135 5.86 -7.81 12.32
C SER A 135 5.50 -7.51 13.78
N THR A 136 4.27 -7.07 14.06
CA THR A 136 3.81 -6.80 15.43
C THR A 136 2.77 -7.81 15.90
N THR A 137 2.81 -8.15 17.17
CA THR A 137 1.78 -8.95 17.84
C THR A 137 0.71 -8.09 18.51
N ASP A 138 0.93 -6.78 18.59
CA ASP A 138 -0.05 -5.84 19.16
C ASP A 138 -1.25 -5.70 18.20
N GLY A 139 -2.41 -6.21 18.62
CA GLY A 139 -3.64 -6.17 17.86
C GLY A 139 -4.12 -4.76 17.48
N SER A 140 -3.65 -3.73 18.23
CA SER A 140 -3.99 -2.34 17.93
C SER A 140 -3.34 -1.82 16.65
N TYR A 141 -2.21 -2.41 16.26
CA TYR A 141 -1.43 -2.00 15.08
C TYR A 141 -1.48 -3.02 13.95
N ARG A 142 -1.99 -4.21 14.23
CA ARG A 142 -2.00 -5.29 13.26
C ARG A 142 -3.32 -5.35 12.52
N LEU A 143 -3.25 -5.64 11.21
CA LEU A 143 -4.42 -5.92 10.38
C LEU A 143 -5.48 -4.81 10.42
N GLN A 144 -5.06 -3.56 10.34
CA GLN A 144 -5.94 -2.42 10.45
C GLN A 144 -6.27 -1.79 9.09
N THR A 145 -7.47 -1.29 8.99
CA THR A 145 -7.84 -0.39 7.89
C THR A 145 -7.33 1.00 8.17
N VAL A 146 -6.54 1.56 7.27
CA VAL A 146 -6.00 2.92 7.39
C VAL A 146 -7.01 3.93 6.87
N LYS A 147 -7.30 4.95 7.67
CA LYS A 147 -8.23 6.04 7.33
C LYS A 147 -7.51 7.38 7.44
N TYR A 148 -7.24 7.98 6.28
CA TYR A 148 -6.55 9.27 6.18
C TYR A 148 -7.48 10.48 6.30
N CYS A 149 -8.80 10.29 6.45
CA CYS A 149 -9.73 11.38 6.72
C CYS A 149 -9.45 12.04 8.09
N MET A 150 -9.90 13.29 8.27
CA MET A 150 -9.53 14.14 9.41
C MET A 150 -9.71 13.48 10.79
N ASP A 151 -10.75 12.68 10.95
CA ASP A 151 -11.12 11.94 12.16
C ASP A 151 -10.75 10.46 12.12
N GLY A 152 -10.06 10.03 11.06
CA GLY A 152 -9.60 8.66 10.91
C GLY A 152 -8.34 8.37 11.73
N ASN A 153 -7.97 7.10 11.83
CA ASN A 153 -6.82 6.64 12.60
C ASN A 153 -5.45 7.11 12.06
N ALA A 154 -5.39 7.58 10.83
CA ALA A 154 -4.22 8.20 10.22
C ALA A 154 -4.48 9.65 9.79
N GLY A 155 -5.58 10.25 10.21
CA GLY A 155 -5.96 11.62 9.91
C GLY A 155 -5.32 12.65 10.85
N LYS A 156 -5.59 13.94 10.59
CA LYS A 156 -5.01 15.07 11.31
C LYS A 156 -5.23 15.01 12.83
N TYR A 157 -6.35 14.48 13.28
CA TYR A 157 -6.72 14.40 14.69
C TYR A 157 -6.50 13.00 15.29
N ALA A 158 -5.84 12.12 14.56
CA ALA A 158 -5.54 10.78 15.04
C ALA A 158 -4.50 10.81 16.15
N GLY A 159 -4.94 10.70 17.38
CA GLY A 159 -4.08 10.47 18.52
C GLY A 159 -3.24 11.64 19.00
N THR A 160 -2.36 11.35 19.93
CA THR A 160 -1.56 12.29 20.71
C THR A 160 -0.22 12.67 20.09
N VAL A 161 0.05 12.23 18.90
CA VAL A 161 1.35 12.46 18.28
C VAL A 161 1.27 13.73 17.44
N GLY A 162 1.55 14.84 18.11
CA GLY A 162 2.06 16.06 17.53
C GLY A 162 1.32 16.74 16.39
N SER A 163 1.62 18.00 16.23
CA SER A 163 1.17 18.88 15.15
C SER A 163 1.64 18.51 13.74
N ASP A 164 2.29 17.36 13.56
CA ASP A 164 3.03 17.01 12.35
C ASP A 164 2.25 16.04 11.45
N ASN A 165 0.95 15.94 11.65
CA ASN A 165 0.08 15.15 10.82
C ASN A 165 -0.36 15.97 9.60
N TYR A 166 0.38 15.85 8.53
CA TYR A 166 0.11 16.54 7.27
C TYR A 166 -0.79 15.68 6.36
N THR A 167 -2.09 15.73 6.58
CA THR A 167 -3.08 15.16 5.66
C THR A 167 -4.02 16.21 5.13
#